data_0edff5da688cb43b8aba9785e9b0cbc3
#
_entry.id   0edff5da688cb43b8aba9785e9b0cbc3
#
_cell.length_a   1.000
_cell.length_b   1.000
_cell.length_c   1.000
_cell.angle_alpha   90.00
_cell.angle_beta   90.00
_cell.angle_gamma   90.00
#
_symmetry.space_group_name_H-M   'P 1'
#
loop_
_entity.id
_entity.type
_entity.pdbx_description
1 polymer ?
#
loop_
_entity_poly.entity_id
_entity_poly.type
_entity_poly.pdbx_seq_one_letter_code
_entity_poly.pdbx_strand_id
1 'polypeptide(L)'
;MIRHFISAASLIALVACGQGADTADHGVSTDPNAATGFITSNTAAPASATIREGETIARDADGRPYSYALLGEALPALSGQMADGSTFDPASLDGTWNVIDVWGIWCGDCMADAPYVAALVTAIEQDPDLGFLSIHTPANANRAKPEDMYGKYGSVSAYFEDKGYSYPTLLDEDASLRDALAIKWTPSYLLVDPDGVVRGFRTDLSVADGEPVKDFLKDVAKVKAETKEAALPEAPLATIGPDGAVSLTGAIPFNTNAIRAAFPGFEVVPDQMQAEGETYAVFKIVADSQAEAAFVLEPDWSLGQVQRVTTTHPDVAGPNGERVGSFTLDQLSDAQRESCQDGVDESEGLLICTSGDTGTRFQWAFATNSDTAQPVLARMMYLPELPQTAD
;
A
#
# COMPACT_ATOMS: atom_id res chain seq x y z
N MET A 1 73.90 -53.52 1.31
CA MET A 1 72.84 -53.91 0.34
C MET A 1 71.53 -53.55 0.96
N ILE A 2 70.90 -52.48 0.44
CA ILE A 2 69.73 -51.84 1.00
C ILE A 2 68.50 -52.48 0.34
N ARG A 3 67.56 -52.97 1.05
CA ARG A 3 66.26 -53.39 0.53
C ARG A 3 65.17 -52.48 1.15
N HIS A 4 64.54 -51.73 0.29
CA HIS A 4 63.37 -50.89 0.55
C HIS A 4 62.15 -51.79 0.78
N PHE A 5 61.42 -51.55 1.88
CA PHE A 5 60.05 -52.02 2.03
C PHE A 5 59.09 -50.83 1.89
N ILE A 6 58.29 -50.95 0.87
CA ILE A 6 57.16 -50.01 0.62
C ILE A 6 55.98 -50.55 1.43
N SER A 7 55.52 -49.78 2.41
CA SER A 7 54.31 -50.09 3.18
C SER A 7 53.16 -49.32 2.56
N ALA A 8 52.19 -50.03 1.98
CA ALA A 8 50.95 -49.48 1.50
C ALA A 8 50.00 -49.21 2.67
N ALA A 9 49.68 -47.98 2.96
CA ALA A 9 48.67 -47.59 3.91
C ALA A 9 47.29 -47.51 3.20
N SER A 10 46.41 -48.45 3.56
CA SER A 10 45.02 -48.42 3.11
C SER A 10 44.26 -47.32 3.89
N LEU A 11 43.81 -46.28 3.22
CA LEU A 11 42.84 -45.34 3.77
C LEU A 11 41.44 -45.97 3.77
N ILE A 12 40.94 -46.28 4.93
CA ILE A 12 39.52 -46.59 5.15
C ILE A 12 38.78 -45.26 5.30
N ALA A 13 38.00 -44.88 4.27
CA ALA A 13 37.10 -43.77 4.34
C ALA A 13 35.90 -44.18 5.21
N LEU A 14 35.81 -43.72 6.44
CA LEU A 14 34.60 -43.72 7.25
C LEU A 14 33.67 -42.63 6.68
N VAL A 15 32.62 -43.04 5.98
CA VAL A 15 31.46 -42.21 5.72
C VAL A 15 30.68 -42.10 7.03
N ALA A 16 30.91 -41.05 7.77
CA ALA A 16 30.07 -40.63 8.87
C ALA A 16 28.85 -39.96 8.28
N CYS A 17 27.68 -40.63 8.27
CA CYS A 17 26.39 -39.97 8.16
C CYS A 17 26.19 -39.16 9.45
N GLY A 18 26.71 -37.95 9.47
CA GLY A 18 26.36 -36.93 10.43
C GLY A 18 25.05 -36.28 9.95
N GLN A 19 23.95 -36.58 10.63
CA GLN A 19 22.80 -35.70 10.62
C GLN A 19 23.27 -34.42 11.36
N GLY A 20 23.73 -33.44 10.57
CA GLY A 20 23.99 -32.12 11.07
C GLY A 20 22.64 -31.50 11.48
N ALA A 21 22.45 -31.31 12.76
CA ALA A 21 21.58 -30.28 13.21
C ALA A 21 22.16 -28.98 12.62
N ASP A 22 21.44 -28.35 11.69
CA ASP A 22 21.75 -27.01 11.24
C ASP A 22 21.61 -26.04 12.42
N THR A 23 22.67 -25.92 13.21
CA THR A 23 22.93 -24.71 13.98
C THR A 23 23.53 -23.73 12.97
N ALA A 24 22.68 -23.12 12.13
CA ALA A 24 23.06 -21.96 11.38
C ALA A 24 23.53 -20.92 12.42
N ASP A 25 24.77 -20.54 12.36
CA ASP A 25 25.33 -19.40 13.07
C ASP A 25 24.75 -18.15 12.37
N HIS A 26 23.53 -17.78 12.79
CA HIS A 26 22.81 -16.63 12.27
C HIS A 26 23.37 -15.37 12.95
N GLY A 27 24.54 -14.95 12.49
CA GLY A 27 25.10 -13.65 12.85
C GLY A 27 24.42 -12.53 12.07
N VAL A 28 24.81 -11.30 12.39
CA VAL A 28 24.46 -10.11 11.60
C VAL A 28 24.74 -10.38 10.11
N SER A 29 23.79 -10.09 9.23
CA SER A 29 23.95 -10.30 7.78
C SER A 29 25.19 -9.61 7.27
N THR A 30 26.06 -10.37 6.63
CA THR A 30 27.27 -9.87 5.96
C THR A 30 27.03 -9.62 4.46
N ASP A 31 25.82 -9.87 3.97
CA ASP A 31 25.45 -9.60 2.58
C ASP A 31 25.31 -8.07 2.37
N PRO A 32 26.19 -7.43 1.57
CA PRO A 32 26.08 -6.00 1.29
C PRO A 32 24.80 -5.62 0.52
N ASN A 33 24.06 -6.61 0.01
CA ASN A 33 22.79 -6.43 -0.66
C ASN A 33 21.60 -6.91 0.20
N ALA A 34 21.82 -7.29 1.47
CA ALA A 34 20.73 -7.59 2.37
C ALA A 34 19.80 -6.39 2.49
N ALA A 35 18.50 -6.62 2.61
CA ALA A 35 17.53 -5.55 2.79
C ALA A 35 17.83 -4.83 4.11
N THR A 36 18.38 -3.62 4.02
CA THR A 36 18.75 -2.79 5.18
C THR A 36 17.58 -1.91 5.64
N GLY A 37 16.38 -2.44 5.71
CA GLY A 37 15.20 -1.68 6.10
C GLY A 37 13.92 -2.49 5.94
N PHE A 38 12.79 -1.81 6.11
CA PHE A 38 11.51 -2.46 5.85
C PHE A 38 11.31 -2.78 4.37
N ILE A 39 10.95 -4.03 4.10
CA ILE A 39 10.40 -4.47 2.82
C ILE A 39 8.94 -4.03 2.80
N THR A 40 8.52 -3.31 1.76
CA THR A 40 7.15 -2.86 1.50
C THR A 40 6.62 -3.52 0.23
N SER A 41 5.36 -3.32 -0.11
CA SER A 41 4.78 -3.79 -1.38
C SER A 41 5.52 -3.26 -2.63
N ASN A 42 6.23 -2.15 -2.49
CA ASN A 42 7.00 -1.51 -3.56
C ASN A 42 8.49 -1.94 -3.59
N THR A 43 8.94 -2.76 -2.63
CA THR A 43 10.34 -3.18 -2.54
C THR A 43 10.60 -4.34 -3.50
N ALA A 44 11.46 -4.13 -4.51
CA ALA A 44 11.92 -5.19 -5.39
C ALA A 44 13.05 -5.98 -4.73
N ALA A 45 13.05 -7.31 -4.91
CA ALA A 45 14.18 -8.13 -4.51
C ALA A 45 15.42 -7.77 -5.33
N PRO A 46 16.62 -7.69 -4.72
CA PRO A 46 17.85 -7.39 -5.44
C PRO A 46 18.21 -8.50 -6.44
N ALA A 47 19.00 -8.17 -7.45
CA ALA A 47 19.43 -9.13 -8.47
C ALA A 47 20.27 -10.30 -7.91
N SER A 48 20.84 -10.14 -6.72
CA SER A 48 21.59 -11.19 -6.00
C SER A 48 20.70 -12.19 -5.27
N ALA A 49 19.39 -11.89 -5.13
CA ALA A 49 18.44 -12.77 -4.45
C ALA A 49 18.32 -14.12 -5.15
N THR A 50 18.17 -15.17 -4.38
CA THR A 50 18.01 -16.54 -4.87
C THR A 50 16.62 -17.07 -4.54
N ILE A 51 16.05 -17.86 -5.45
CA ILE A 51 14.79 -18.59 -5.22
C ILE A 51 15.13 -20.07 -5.11
N ARG A 52 14.77 -20.69 -3.98
CA ARG A 52 14.99 -22.13 -3.79
C ARG A 52 14.06 -22.95 -4.65
N GLU A 53 14.48 -24.14 -5.03
CA GLU A 53 13.66 -25.05 -5.84
C GLU A 53 12.33 -25.36 -5.16
N GLY A 54 11.23 -25.12 -5.87
CA GLY A 54 9.87 -25.29 -5.36
C GLY A 54 9.33 -24.14 -4.49
N GLU A 55 10.09 -23.06 -4.28
CA GLU A 55 9.65 -21.85 -3.61
C GLU A 55 9.38 -20.72 -4.61
N THR A 56 8.58 -19.73 -4.19
CA THR A 56 8.35 -18.48 -4.95
C THR A 56 9.00 -17.27 -4.28
N ILE A 57 9.54 -17.45 -3.07
CA ILE A 57 10.09 -16.36 -2.25
C ILE A 57 11.57 -16.20 -2.55
N ALA A 58 11.96 -15.01 -2.98
CA ALA A 58 13.36 -14.61 -3.12
C ALA A 58 13.99 -14.42 -1.73
N ARG A 59 15.25 -14.88 -1.58
CA ARG A 59 15.99 -14.85 -0.32
C ARG A 59 17.40 -14.31 -0.52
N ASP A 60 17.98 -13.76 0.55
CA ASP A 60 19.40 -13.42 0.58
C ASP A 60 20.30 -14.67 0.75
N ALA A 61 21.60 -14.45 0.85
CA ALA A 61 22.59 -15.52 1.03
C ALA A 61 22.41 -16.29 2.35
N ASP A 62 21.90 -15.63 3.38
CA ASP A 62 21.64 -16.22 4.71
C ASP A 62 20.27 -16.92 4.75
N GLY A 63 19.44 -16.76 3.71
CA GLY A 63 18.13 -17.38 3.57
C GLY A 63 16.97 -16.50 4.10
N ARG A 64 17.22 -15.22 4.41
CA ARG A 64 16.19 -14.26 4.82
C ARG A 64 15.31 -13.90 3.62
N PRO A 65 13.98 -13.82 3.78
CA PRO A 65 13.08 -13.52 2.66
C PRO A 65 13.10 -12.03 2.29
N TYR A 66 13.05 -11.74 0.99
CA TYR A 66 12.83 -10.40 0.43
C TYR A 66 11.36 -10.07 0.17
N SER A 67 10.44 -10.88 0.65
CA SER A 67 9.01 -10.61 0.53
C SER A 67 8.25 -11.18 1.72
N TYR A 68 7.08 -10.66 1.97
CA TYR A 68 6.21 -11.14 3.03
C TYR A 68 4.76 -11.23 2.54
N ALA A 69 4.09 -12.32 2.89
CA ALA A 69 2.81 -12.69 2.31
C ALA A 69 1.65 -11.73 2.65
N LEU A 70 1.75 -11.03 3.79
CA LEU A 70 0.68 -10.12 4.26
C LEU A 70 0.99 -8.64 4.01
N LEU A 71 1.99 -8.30 3.19
CA LEU A 71 2.22 -6.90 2.82
C LEU A 71 1.02 -6.35 2.04
N GLY A 72 0.43 -5.27 2.56
CA GLY A 72 -0.79 -4.66 2.01
C GLY A 72 -2.10 -5.30 2.47
N GLU A 73 -2.04 -6.38 3.24
CA GLU A 73 -3.20 -7.10 3.76
C GLU A 73 -3.49 -6.70 5.21
N ALA A 74 -4.73 -6.95 5.64
CA ALA A 74 -5.11 -6.75 7.03
C ALA A 74 -4.37 -7.71 7.96
N LEU A 75 -3.93 -7.21 9.11
CA LEU A 75 -3.34 -8.03 10.16
C LEU A 75 -4.36 -9.09 10.63
N PRO A 76 -4.01 -10.38 10.66
CA PRO A 76 -4.86 -11.40 11.25
C PRO A 76 -5.21 -11.09 12.70
N ALA A 77 -6.38 -11.49 13.14
CA ALA A 77 -6.83 -11.30 14.52
C ALA A 77 -5.85 -11.96 15.49
N LEU A 78 -5.34 -11.17 16.43
CA LEU A 78 -4.47 -11.63 17.50
C LEU A 78 -5.30 -11.88 18.75
N SER A 79 -5.03 -12.98 19.46
CA SER A 79 -5.66 -13.31 20.73
C SER A 79 -4.77 -14.23 21.54
N GLY A 80 -4.85 -14.17 22.85
CA GLY A 80 -4.06 -15.05 23.72
C GLY A 80 -3.76 -14.42 25.07
N GLN A 81 -2.84 -15.06 25.79
CA GLN A 81 -2.37 -14.62 27.10
C GLN A 81 -1.06 -13.85 26.94
N MET A 82 -0.94 -12.76 27.66
CA MET A 82 0.30 -11.99 27.76
C MET A 82 1.27 -12.66 28.74
N ALA A 83 2.56 -12.39 28.59
CA ALA A 83 3.61 -12.92 29.46
C ALA A 83 3.47 -12.50 30.93
N ASP A 84 2.77 -11.41 31.22
CA ASP A 84 2.43 -10.94 32.57
C ASP A 84 1.18 -11.62 33.17
N GLY A 85 0.54 -12.52 32.42
CA GLY A 85 -0.67 -13.24 32.82
C GLY A 85 -1.98 -12.53 32.50
N SER A 86 -1.96 -11.33 31.93
CA SER A 86 -3.16 -10.64 31.43
C SER A 86 -3.63 -11.26 30.11
N THR A 87 -4.86 -10.93 29.71
CA THR A 87 -5.39 -11.28 28.37
C THR A 87 -5.07 -10.14 27.41
N PHE A 88 -4.62 -10.46 26.20
CA PHE A 88 -4.39 -9.47 25.15
C PHE A 88 -5.69 -8.79 24.73
N ASP A 89 -5.66 -7.47 24.68
CA ASP A 89 -6.77 -6.65 24.16
C ASP A 89 -6.43 -6.21 22.73
N PRO A 90 -7.10 -6.74 21.68
CA PRO A 90 -6.88 -6.35 20.29
C PRO A 90 -7.08 -4.85 20.04
N ALA A 91 -7.98 -4.18 20.78
CA ALA A 91 -8.23 -2.76 20.63
C ALA A 91 -7.02 -1.89 21.01
N SER A 92 -6.02 -2.46 21.68
CA SER A 92 -4.76 -1.76 21.99
C SER A 92 -3.91 -1.42 20.76
N LEU A 93 -4.22 -2.02 19.59
CA LEU A 93 -3.53 -1.75 18.33
C LEU A 93 -4.29 -0.71 17.45
N ASP A 94 -5.52 -0.38 17.80
CA ASP A 94 -6.38 0.46 16.95
C ASP A 94 -5.92 1.92 16.93
N GLY A 95 -5.98 2.53 15.75
CA GLY A 95 -5.81 3.97 15.57
C GLY A 95 -4.36 4.47 15.71
N THR A 96 -3.37 3.59 15.92
CA THR A 96 -1.94 3.92 15.98
C THR A 96 -1.13 3.04 15.05
N TRP A 97 0.04 3.51 14.66
CA TRP A 97 1.03 2.63 14.05
C TRP A 97 1.57 1.66 15.09
N ASN A 98 1.81 0.41 14.71
CA ASN A 98 2.33 -0.60 15.62
C ASN A 98 3.51 -1.35 15.01
N VAL A 99 4.56 -1.52 15.79
CA VAL A 99 5.64 -2.47 15.52
C VAL A 99 5.30 -3.78 16.22
N ILE A 100 5.20 -4.86 15.44
CA ILE A 100 4.97 -6.21 15.99
C ILE A 100 6.25 -7.02 15.79
N ASP A 101 6.89 -7.44 16.89
CA ASP A 101 8.08 -8.30 16.91
C ASP A 101 7.67 -9.75 17.12
N VAL A 102 7.99 -10.63 16.17
CA VAL A 102 7.74 -12.07 16.28
C VAL A 102 9.07 -12.82 16.49
N TRP A 103 9.23 -13.42 17.65
CA TRP A 103 10.51 -13.96 18.10
C TRP A 103 10.38 -15.21 18.97
N GLY A 104 11.53 -15.75 19.39
CA GLY A 104 11.56 -16.84 20.38
C GLY A 104 12.89 -16.92 21.11
N ILE A 105 12.86 -17.35 22.37
CA ILE A 105 14.07 -17.56 23.20
C ILE A 105 15.00 -18.63 22.58
N TRP A 106 14.45 -19.56 21.82
CA TRP A 106 15.18 -20.61 21.08
C TRP A 106 15.95 -20.09 19.85
N CYS A 107 15.70 -18.86 19.43
CA CYS A 107 16.23 -18.27 18.19
C CYS A 107 17.50 -17.45 18.49
N GLY A 108 18.61 -17.79 17.89
CA GLY A 108 19.91 -17.13 18.12
C GLY A 108 19.90 -15.65 17.71
N ASP A 109 19.37 -15.33 16.52
CA ASP A 109 19.26 -13.96 16.00
C ASP A 109 18.36 -13.10 16.89
N CYS A 110 17.23 -13.68 17.35
CA CYS A 110 16.34 -13.01 18.28
C CYS A 110 17.04 -12.63 19.60
N MET A 111 17.91 -13.50 20.07
CA MET A 111 18.71 -13.25 21.29
C MET A 111 19.78 -12.17 21.05
N ALA A 112 20.32 -12.06 19.83
CA ALA A 112 21.24 -10.99 19.45
C ALA A 112 20.53 -9.64 19.34
N ASP A 113 19.29 -9.62 18.86
CA ASP A 113 18.47 -8.41 18.73
C ASP A 113 17.87 -7.94 20.07
N ALA A 114 17.67 -8.83 21.05
CA ALA A 114 16.95 -8.53 22.29
C ALA A 114 17.40 -7.26 23.04
N PRO A 115 18.70 -6.92 23.18
CA PRO A 115 19.12 -5.65 23.79
C PRO A 115 18.65 -4.41 23.00
N TYR A 116 18.61 -4.51 21.67
CA TYR A 116 18.16 -3.44 20.81
C TYR A 116 16.63 -3.32 20.80
N VAL A 117 15.90 -4.45 20.92
CA VAL A 117 14.44 -4.46 21.10
C VAL A 117 14.07 -3.71 22.38
N ALA A 118 14.74 -3.99 23.50
CA ALA A 118 14.49 -3.27 24.75
C ALA A 118 14.72 -1.76 24.63
N ALA A 119 15.78 -1.35 23.90
CA ALA A 119 16.05 0.06 23.64
C ALA A 119 15.05 0.67 22.65
N LEU A 120 14.60 -0.08 21.64
CA LEU A 120 13.56 0.34 20.69
C LEU A 120 12.24 0.59 21.41
N VAL A 121 11.81 -0.31 22.30
CA VAL A 121 10.59 -0.12 23.09
C VAL A 121 10.65 1.16 23.90
N THR A 122 11.77 1.41 24.60
CA THR A 122 11.96 2.67 25.34
C THR A 122 11.87 3.91 24.44
N ALA A 123 12.32 3.82 23.19
CA ALA A 123 12.22 4.93 22.25
C ALA A 123 10.77 5.09 21.73
N ILE A 124 10.08 3.99 21.46
CA ILE A 124 8.67 3.97 21.00
C ILE A 124 7.74 4.56 22.08
N GLU A 125 7.98 4.28 23.35
CA GLU A 125 7.21 4.85 24.47
C GLU A 125 7.22 6.40 24.51
N GLN A 126 8.16 7.04 23.80
CA GLN A 126 8.21 8.51 23.67
C GLN A 126 7.42 9.04 22.45
N ASP A 127 6.94 8.16 21.57
CA ASP A 127 6.15 8.51 20.38
C ASP A 127 4.69 8.10 20.59
N PRO A 128 3.75 9.03 20.80
CA PRO A 128 2.34 8.71 21.03
C PRO A 128 1.65 8.08 19.81
N ASP A 129 2.26 8.20 18.62
CA ASP A 129 1.72 7.67 17.37
C ASP A 129 2.29 6.30 16.98
N LEU A 130 3.08 5.68 17.87
CA LEU A 130 3.73 4.40 17.62
C LEU A 130 3.62 3.47 18.82
N GLY A 131 2.96 2.31 18.62
CA GLY A 131 2.85 1.23 19.60
C GLY A 131 3.88 0.11 19.35
N PHE A 132 4.02 -0.76 20.34
CA PHE A 132 4.83 -1.96 20.25
C PHE A 132 4.12 -3.16 20.87
N LEU A 133 4.15 -4.30 20.17
CA LEU A 133 3.73 -5.60 20.65
C LEU A 133 4.77 -6.64 20.28
N SER A 134 5.19 -7.45 21.24
CA SER A 134 6.01 -8.62 21.00
C SER A 134 5.16 -9.90 21.00
N ILE A 135 5.48 -10.87 20.15
CA ILE A 135 4.86 -12.19 20.11
C ILE A 135 5.95 -13.24 20.25
N HIS A 136 5.96 -13.94 21.38
CA HIS A 136 6.85 -15.08 21.55
C HIS A 136 6.20 -16.34 20.98
N THR A 137 6.87 -17.00 20.03
CA THR A 137 6.35 -18.17 19.30
C THR A 137 7.32 -19.35 19.33
N PRO A 138 6.85 -20.61 19.24
CA PRO A 138 7.72 -21.76 18.98
C PRO A 138 8.30 -21.73 17.55
N ALA A 139 9.35 -22.49 17.32
CA ALA A 139 9.96 -22.63 15.98
C ALA A 139 8.95 -23.18 14.95
N ASN A 140 8.07 -24.05 15.38
CA ASN A 140 6.91 -24.59 14.65
C ASN A 140 6.04 -25.39 15.65
N ALA A 141 4.86 -25.85 15.23
CA ALA A 141 3.93 -26.60 16.08
C ALA A 141 4.53 -27.88 16.72
N ASN A 142 5.51 -28.53 16.08
CA ASN A 142 6.17 -29.72 16.65
C ASN A 142 7.18 -29.36 17.74
N ARG A 143 7.55 -28.11 17.90
CA ARG A 143 8.49 -27.57 18.86
C ARG A 143 7.80 -26.66 19.89
N ALA A 144 6.51 -26.85 20.11
CA ALA A 144 5.68 -26.07 21.02
C ALA A 144 5.71 -26.58 22.47
N LYS A 145 6.70 -27.39 22.83
CA LYS A 145 6.89 -27.81 24.23
C LYS A 145 7.66 -26.76 25.01
N PRO A 146 7.34 -26.58 26.30
CA PRO A 146 8.01 -25.57 27.13
C PRO A 146 9.55 -25.67 27.13
N GLU A 147 10.12 -26.89 27.14
CA GLU A 147 11.56 -27.10 27.06
C GLU A 147 12.17 -26.65 25.72
N ASP A 148 11.45 -26.80 24.62
CA ASP A 148 11.89 -26.34 23.30
C ASP A 148 11.74 -24.83 23.14
N MET A 149 10.68 -24.23 23.70
CA MET A 149 10.34 -22.80 23.57
C MET A 149 11.18 -21.92 24.50
N TYR A 150 11.33 -22.32 25.76
CA TYR A 150 11.89 -21.46 26.80
C TYR A 150 13.27 -21.92 27.31
N GLY A 151 13.69 -23.15 26.98
CA GLY A 151 14.97 -23.72 27.39
C GLY A 151 15.18 -23.62 28.88
N LYS A 152 16.34 -23.14 29.29
CA LYS A 152 16.73 -23.00 30.73
C LYS A 152 15.89 -21.99 31.52
N TYR A 153 15.18 -21.10 30.86
CA TYR A 153 14.42 -20.03 31.54
C TYR A 153 13.04 -20.49 32.00
N GLY A 154 12.43 -21.47 31.29
CA GLY A 154 11.14 -22.03 31.62
C GLY A 154 9.94 -21.15 31.28
N SER A 155 10.13 -19.85 31.09
CA SER A 155 9.09 -18.89 30.63
C SER A 155 9.70 -17.60 30.06
N VAL A 156 8.89 -16.80 29.34
CA VAL A 156 9.28 -15.45 28.91
C VAL A 156 9.49 -14.51 30.10
N SER A 157 8.62 -14.58 31.10
CA SER A 157 8.73 -13.74 32.30
C SER A 157 10.05 -13.99 33.06
N ALA A 158 10.46 -15.26 33.23
CA ALA A 158 11.72 -15.58 33.86
C ALA A 158 12.94 -15.14 33.02
N TYR A 159 12.84 -15.22 31.71
CA TYR A 159 13.86 -14.68 30.81
C TYR A 159 13.97 -13.15 30.94
N PHE A 160 12.84 -12.44 31.00
CA PHE A 160 12.80 -10.98 31.15
C PHE A 160 13.39 -10.57 32.52
N GLU A 161 13.07 -11.29 33.59
CA GLU A 161 13.65 -11.04 34.91
C GLU A 161 15.19 -11.22 34.90
N ASP A 162 15.70 -12.30 34.25
CA ASP A 162 17.15 -12.55 34.13
C ASP A 162 17.88 -11.46 33.35
N LYS A 163 17.21 -10.87 32.33
CA LYS A 163 17.80 -9.87 31.43
C LYS A 163 17.48 -8.41 31.77
N GLY A 164 16.54 -8.18 32.68
CA GLY A 164 16.05 -6.84 33.00
C GLY A 164 15.22 -6.23 31.86
N TYR A 165 14.52 -7.05 31.10
CA TYR A 165 13.61 -6.58 30.03
C TYR A 165 12.19 -6.44 30.54
N SER A 166 11.43 -5.51 29.96
CA SER A 166 10.02 -5.26 30.33
C SER A 166 9.29 -4.66 29.14
N TYR A 167 8.67 -5.49 28.30
CA TYR A 167 7.85 -5.04 27.18
C TYR A 167 6.67 -5.99 26.95
N PRO A 168 5.54 -5.49 26.41
CA PRO A 168 4.34 -6.30 26.23
C PRO A 168 4.60 -7.47 25.27
N THR A 169 4.35 -8.70 25.76
CA THR A 169 4.60 -9.92 24.99
C THR A 169 3.41 -10.85 25.03
N LEU A 170 2.81 -11.11 23.88
CA LEU A 170 1.76 -12.09 23.65
C LEU A 170 2.41 -13.48 23.49
N LEU A 171 1.81 -14.50 24.06
CA LEU A 171 2.31 -15.88 24.01
C LEU A 171 1.57 -16.67 22.91
N ASP A 172 2.32 -17.15 21.94
CA ASP A 172 1.87 -18.13 20.94
C ASP A 172 2.41 -19.50 21.37
N GLU A 173 1.58 -20.28 22.07
CA GLU A 173 2.03 -21.53 22.69
C GLU A 173 2.02 -22.72 21.74
N ASP A 174 1.36 -22.63 20.58
CA ASP A 174 1.15 -23.72 19.63
C ASP A 174 1.57 -23.41 18.18
N ALA A 175 2.17 -22.26 17.92
CA ALA A 175 2.50 -21.69 16.61
C ALA A 175 1.29 -21.21 15.80
N SER A 176 0.09 -21.14 16.36
CA SER A 176 -1.10 -20.71 15.62
C SER A 176 -1.02 -19.26 15.16
N LEU A 177 -0.49 -18.36 16.01
CA LEU A 177 -0.26 -16.96 15.63
C LEU A 177 0.86 -16.84 14.58
N ARG A 178 1.96 -17.58 14.76
CA ARG A 178 3.04 -17.65 13.77
C ARG A 178 2.52 -18.07 12.40
N ASP A 179 1.68 -19.11 12.36
CA ASP A 179 1.12 -19.62 11.11
C ASP A 179 0.10 -18.64 10.50
N ALA A 180 -0.78 -18.05 11.31
CA ALA A 180 -1.73 -17.03 10.87
C ALA A 180 -1.03 -15.80 10.30
N LEU A 181 0.06 -15.36 10.95
CA LEU A 181 0.93 -14.27 10.49
C LEU A 181 1.85 -14.68 9.34
N ALA A 182 1.78 -15.91 8.82
CA ALA A 182 2.63 -16.44 7.74
C ALA A 182 4.15 -16.23 7.96
N ILE A 183 4.61 -16.26 9.23
CA ILE A 183 6.01 -16.02 9.59
C ILE A 183 6.88 -17.23 9.22
N LYS A 184 7.85 -17.01 8.35
CA LYS A 184 8.80 -18.02 7.83
C LYS A 184 10.23 -17.83 8.35
N TRP A 185 10.49 -16.74 9.02
CA TRP A 185 11.78 -16.36 9.61
C TRP A 185 11.56 -15.70 10.98
N THR A 186 12.51 -15.82 11.90
CA THR A 186 12.54 -15.09 13.17
C THR A 186 13.97 -14.56 13.43
N PRO A 187 14.10 -13.34 13.96
CA PRO A 187 13.02 -12.43 14.28
C PRO A 187 12.32 -11.89 13.02
N SER A 188 11.07 -11.49 13.16
CA SER A 188 10.33 -10.75 12.14
C SER A 188 9.65 -9.54 12.76
N TYR A 189 9.86 -8.39 12.19
CA TYR A 189 9.25 -7.14 12.60
C TYR A 189 8.23 -6.72 11.55
N LEU A 190 6.97 -6.58 11.95
CA LEU A 190 5.89 -6.07 11.11
C LEU A 190 5.63 -4.62 11.50
N LEU A 191 5.42 -3.77 10.52
CA LEU A 191 4.92 -2.42 10.73
C LEU A 191 3.47 -2.36 10.24
N VAL A 192 2.55 -2.12 11.17
CA VAL A 192 1.10 -2.10 10.93
C VAL A 192 0.60 -0.67 11.06
N ASP A 193 -0.23 -0.23 10.12
CA ASP A 193 -0.80 1.12 10.14
C ASP A 193 -2.02 1.24 11.07
N PRO A 194 -2.56 2.46 11.30
CA PRO A 194 -3.72 2.70 12.13
C PRO A 194 -5.02 1.99 11.70
N ASP A 195 -5.10 1.56 10.43
CA ASP A 195 -6.23 0.82 9.86
C ASP A 195 -6.03 -0.70 9.99
N GLY A 196 -4.96 -1.14 10.64
CA GLY A 196 -4.62 -2.55 10.85
C GLY A 196 -4.02 -3.24 9.64
N VAL A 197 -3.50 -2.50 8.64
CA VAL A 197 -2.87 -3.07 7.44
C VAL A 197 -1.36 -3.17 7.62
N VAL A 198 -0.77 -4.31 7.23
CA VAL A 198 0.69 -4.51 7.29
C VAL A 198 1.37 -3.75 6.16
N ARG A 199 2.16 -2.74 6.50
CA ARG A 199 2.85 -1.85 5.55
C ARG A 199 4.33 -2.16 5.38
N GLY A 200 4.94 -2.81 6.35
CA GLY A 200 6.35 -3.14 6.30
C GLY A 200 6.68 -4.45 6.99
N PHE A 201 7.72 -5.11 6.50
CA PHE A 201 8.27 -6.36 7.02
C PHE A 201 9.80 -6.27 7.07
N ARG A 202 10.41 -6.73 8.17
CA ARG A 202 11.85 -6.75 8.36
C ARG A 202 12.27 -7.98 9.18
N THR A 203 13.47 -8.53 8.94
CA THR A 203 13.94 -9.78 9.56
C THR A 203 15.05 -9.61 10.57
N ASP A 204 15.59 -8.42 10.74
CA ASP A 204 16.62 -8.10 11.73
C ASP A 204 16.49 -6.66 12.22
N LEU A 205 17.02 -6.39 13.39
CA LEU A 205 17.13 -5.06 13.96
C LEU A 205 18.59 -4.65 14.03
N SER A 206 19.48 -5.57 14.41
CA SER A 206 20.92 -5.36 14.46
C SER A 206 21.53 -5.49 13.07
N VAL A 207 22.11 -4.41 12.56
CA VAL A 207 22.90 -4.39 11.32
C VAL A 207 24.34 -4.05 11.65
N ALA A 208 25.28 -4.68 10.91
CA ALA A 208 26.69 -4.37 11.06
C ALA A 208 26.94 -2.88 10.78
N ASP A 209 27.76 -2.25 11.61
CA ASP A 209 28.22 -0.86 11.46
C ASP A 209 27.09 0.21 11.49
N GLY A 210 25.85 -0.13 11.94
CA GLY A 210 24.71 0.77 12.03
C GLY A 210 24.43 1.26 13.45
N GLU A 211 23.44 2.15 13.55
CA GLU A 211 22.78 2.54 14.80
C GLU A 211 21.40 1.84 14.86
N PRO A 212 21.30 0.58 15.31
CA PRO A 212 20.14 -0.29 15.07
C PRO A 212 18.79 0.34 15.36
N VAL A 213 18.61 0.92 16.55
CA VAL A 213 17.34 1.55 16.96
C VAL A 213 17.04 2.80 16.15
N LYS A 214 18.05 3.65 15.93
CA LYS A 214 17.87 4.89 15.17
C LYS A 214 17.57 4.62 13.69
N ASP A 215 18.24 3.65 13.11
CA ASP A 215 18.02 3.27 11.71
C ASP A 215 16.67 2.60 11.54
N PHE A 216 16.25 1.75 12.49
CA PHE A 216 14.91 1.18 12.51
C PHE A 216 13.81 2.27 12.55
N LEU A 217 13.94 3.26 13.45
CA LEU A 217 12.96 4.34 13.56
C LEU A 217 12.94 5.26 12.33
N LYS A 218 14.08 5.47 11.66
CA LYS A 218 14.10 6.16 10.36
C LYS A 218 13.32 5.39 9.28
N ASP A 219 13.49 4.06 9.26
CA ASP A 219 12.77 3.21 8.31
C ASP A 219 11.26 3.21 8.60
N VAL A 220 10.86 3.17 9.89
CA VAL A 220 9.45 3.38 10.28
C VAL A 220 8.92 4.72 9.74
N ALA A 221 9.65 5.81 9.97
CA ALA A 221 9.25 7.14 9.49
C ALA A 221 9.13 7.20 7.96
N LYS A 222 10.04 6.52 7.24
CA LYS A 222 10.00 6.39 5.78
C LYS A 222 8.73 5.67 5.32
N VAL A 223 8.41 4.50 5.88
CA VAL A 223 7.21 3.74 5.51
C VAL A 223 5.94 4.53 5.84
N LYS A 224 5.88 5.21 7.01
CA LYS A 224 4.76 6.11 7.37
C LYS A 224 4.56 7.20 6.31
N ALA A 225 5.64 7.82 5.84
CA ALA A 225 5.59 8.87 4.82
C ALA A 225 5.15 8.33 3.45
N GLU A 226 5.68 7.19 3.01
CA GLU A 226 5.30 6.52 1.76
C GLU A 226 3.84 6.07 1.77
N THR A 227 3.35 5.54 2.90
CA THR A 227 1.94 5.15 3.06
C THR A 227 1.01 6.36 2.99
N LYS A 228 1.41 7.48 3.63
CA LYS A 228 0.66 8.72 3.55
C LYS A 228 0.63 9.30 2.13
N GLU A 229 1.75 9.25 1.41
CA GLU A 229 1.83 9.71 0.02
C GLU A 229 0.97 8.84 -0.90
N ALA A 230 1.00 7.51 -0.72
CA ALA A 230 0.15 6.57 -1.47
C ALA A 230 -1.35 6.71 -1.16
N ALA A 231 -1.71 7.18 0.04
CA ALA A 231 -3.08 7.48 0.42
C ALA A 231 -3.58 8.84 -0.09
N LEU A 232 -2.66 9.73 -0.52
CA LEU A 232 -3.06 10.97 -1.21
C LEU A 232 -3.68 10.58 -2.56
N PRO A 233 -4.84 11.16 -2.93
CA PRO A 233 -5.38 10.93 -4.24
C PRO A 233 -4.33 11.32 -5.27
N GLU A 234 -4.09 10.43 -6.22
CA GLU A 234 -3.17 10.68 -7.33
C GLU A 234 -3.50 12.04 -7.96
N ALA A 235 -2.47 12.85 -8.25
CA ALA A 235 -2.68 14.17 -8.84
C ALA A 235 -3.57 14.01 -10.08
N PRO A 236 -4.64 14.80 -10.22
CA PRO A 236 -5.57 14.61 -11.33
C PRO A 236 -4.85 14.85 -12.67
N LEU A 237 -5.20 14.06 -13.67
CA LEU A 237 -4.77 14.25 -15.05
C LEU A 237 -5.08 15.68 -15.53
N ALA A 238 -6.27 16.18 -15.15
CA ALA A 238 -6.74 17.53 -15.41
C ALA A 238 -7.86 17.90 -14.43
N THR A 239 -8.32 19.15 -14.47
CA THR A 239 -9.45 19.63 -13.68
C THR A 239 -10.54 20.22 -14.56
N ILE A 240 -11.80 20.11 -14.11
CA ILE A 240 -12.98 20.71 -14.70
C ILE A 240 -13.86 21.30 -13.59
N GLY A 241 -14.45 22.47 -13.82
CA GLY A 241 -15.28 23.11 -12.81
C GLY A 241 -16.11 24.28 -13.38
N PRO A 242 -16.76 25.08 -12.52
CA PRO A 242 -17.59 26.21 -12.94
C PRO A 242 -16.80 27.31 -13.67
N ASP A 243 -15.50 27.40 -13.41
CA ASP A 243 -14.62 28.39 -14.03
C ASP A 243 -13.98 27.89 -15.34
N GLY A 244 -14.16 26.62 -15.69
CA GLY A 244 -13.63 26.06 -16.94
C GLY A 244 -13.07 24.65 -16.84
N ALA A 245 -12.32 24.28 -17.89
CA ALA A 245 -11.59 23.01 -17.97
C ALA A 245 -10.16 23.26 -18.48
N VAL A 246 -9.15 22.84 -17.73
CA VAL A 246 -7.73 23.11 -18.00
C VAL A 246 -7.48 24.61 -18.13
N SER A 247 -7.23 25.14 -19.34
CA SER A 247 -7.10 26.59 -19.59
C SER A 247 -8.28 27.20 -20.37
N LEU A 248 -9.34 26.42 -20.61
CA LEU A 248 -10.55 26.90 -21.24
C LEU A 248 -11.47 27.52 -20.19
N THR A 249 -11.61 28.85 -20.15
CA THR A 249 -12.37 29.61 -19.14
C THR A 249 -13.62 30.32 -19.74
N GLY A 250 -13.95 30.11 -21.02
CA GLY A 250 -15.09 30.71 -21.70
C GLY A 250 -15.27 30.14 -23.09
N ALA A 251 -16.16 30.73 -23.87
CA ALA A 251 -16.37 30.31 -25.25
C ALA A 251 -15.13 30.54 -26.12
N ILE A 252 -14.75 29.51 -26.86
CA ILE A 252 -13.66 29.57 -27.85
C ILE A 252 -14.16 29.05 -29.21
N PRO A 253 -13.57 29.46 -30.32
CA PRO A 253 -13.88 28.91 -31.62
C PRO A 253 -13.74 27.39 -31.68
N PHE A 254 -14.71 26.70 -32.27
CA PHE A 254 -14.69 25.26 -32.46
C PHE A 254 -13.73 24.85 -33.59
N ASN A 255 -12.42 24.97 -33.34
CA ASN A 255 -11.39 24.55 -34.28
C ASN A 255 -10.13 24.06 -33.55
N THR A 256 -9.35 23.22 -34.21
CA THR A 256 -8.16 22.57 -33.66
C THR A 256 -7.16 23.54 -33.01
N ASN A 257 -6.97 24.75 -33.60
CA ASN A 257 -5.96 25.69 -33.11
C ASN A 257 -6.36 26.34 -31.76
N ALA A 258 -7.61 26.81 -31.70
CA ALA A 258 -8.18 27.40 -30.50
C ALA A 258 -8.25 26.36 -29.35
N ILE A 259 -8.71 25.14 -29.66
CA ILE A 259 -8.82 24.06 -28.70
C ILE A 259 -7.44 23.63 -28.21
N ARG A 260 -6.45 23.47 -29.09
CA ARG A 260 -5.06 23.14 -28.67
C ARG A 260 -4.46 24.19 -27.73
N ALA A 261 -4.76 25.46 -27.97
CA ALA A 261 -4.29 26.54 -27.09
C ALA A 261 -4.92 26.48 -25.68
N ALA A 262 -6.19 26.02 -25.60
CA ALA A 262 -6.92 25.86 -24.33
C ALA A 262 -6.57 24.58 -23.55
N PHE A 263 -5.97 23.56 -24.21
CA PHE A 263 -5.58 22.30 -23.60
C PHE A 263 -4.09 22.02 -23.82
N PRO A 264 -3.18 22.82 -23.23
CA PRO A 264 -1.74 22.63 -23.35
C PRO A 264 -1.32 21.29 -22.72
N GLY A 265 -0.45 20.55 -23.42
CA GLY A 265 0.00 19.23 -22.97
C GLY A 265 -0.89 18.05 -23.37
N PHE A 266 -2.00 18.33 -24.04
CA PHE A 266 -2.90 17.30 -24.58
C PHE A 266 -2.87 17.28 -26.11
N GLU A 267 -3.17 16.11 -26.68
CA GLU A 267 -3.44 15.96 -28.10
C GLU A 267 -4.91 16.25 -28.39
N VAL A 268 -5.17 16.98 -29.48
CA VAL A 268 -6.53 17.34 -29.94
C VAL A 268 -6.86 16.49 -31.17
N VAL A 269 -7.77 15.55 -31.00
CA VAL A 269 -8.16 14.57 -32.01
C VAL A 269 -9.59 14.87 -32.54
N PRO A 270 -9.76 15.19 -33.81
CA PRO A 270 -11.09 15.28 -34.42
C PRO A 270 -11.78 13.92 -34.41
N ASP A 271 -13.08 13.93 -34.03
CA ASP A 271 -13.90 12.72 -34.00
C ASP A 271 -15.37 13.06 -34.32
N GLN A 272 -16.25 12.06 -34.28
CA GLN A 272 -17.68 12.20 -34.52
C GLN A 272 -18.46 11.48 -33.43
N MET A 273 -19.58 12.08 -33.03
CA MET A 273 -20.56 11.45 -32.15
C MET A 273 -21.91 11.32 -32.87
N GLN A 274 -22.71 10.37 -32.41
CA GLN A 274 -24.09 10.19 -32.84
C GLN A 274 -25.02 10.52 -31.69
N ALA A 275 -26.02 11.36 -31.97
CA ALA A 275 -27.13 11.65 -31.08
C ALA A 275 -28.40 11.75 -31.90
N GLU A 276 -29.50 11.19 -31.40
CA GLU A 276 -30.84 11.23 -32.05
C GLU A 276 -30.85 10.79 -33.53
N GLY A 277 -29.88 9.93 -33.91
CA GLY A 277 -29.75 9.46 -35.30
C GLY A 277 -28.95 10.38 -36.22
N GLU A 278 -28.52 11.52 -35.77
CA GLU A 278 -27.62 12.43 -36.49
C GLU A 278 -26.15 12.27 -36.04
N THR A 279 -25.23 12.50 -36.98
CA THR A 279 -23.78 12.48 -36.70
C THR A 279 -23.25 13.90 -36.75
N TYR A 280 -22.53 14.30 -35.68
CA TYR A 280 -21.93 15.63 -35.60
C TYR A 280 -20.45 15.56 -35.16
N ALA A 281 -19.69 16.61 -35.55
CA ALA A 281 -18.27 16.69 -35.26
C ALA A 281 -18.03 17.01 -33.80
N VAL A 282 -17.02 16.35 -33.18
CA VAL A 282 -16.52 16.65 -31.85
C VAL A 282 -15.00 16.69 -31.87
N PHE A 283 -14.37 17.19 -30.77
CA PHE A 283 -12.95 16.99 -30.51
C PHE A 283 -12.77 16.20 -29.24
N LYS A 284 -11.93 15.17 -29.31
CA LYS A 284 -11.41 14.45 -28.14
C LYS A 284 -10.08 15.05 -27.71
N ILE A 285 -9.93 15.22 -26.41
CA ILE A 285 -8.70 15.68 -25.78
C ILE A 285 -8.11 14.48 -25.07
N VAL A 286 -6.93 14.05 -25.49
CA VAL A 286 -6.26 12.84 -24.98
C VAL A 286 -4.87 13.17 -24.43
N ALA A 287 -4.44 12.46 -23.40
CA ALA A 287 -3.10 12.65 -22.82
C ALA A 287 -2.01 12.10 -23.75
N ASP A 288 -2.30 10.98 -24.41
CA ASP A 288 -1.52 10.44 -25.52
C ASP A 288 -2.45 9.73 -26.53
N SER A 289 -1.95 9.40 -27.69
CA SER A 289 -2.76 8.86 -28.82
C SER A 289 -3.38 7.48 -28.57
N GLN A 290 -3.05 6.81 -27.48
CA GLN A 290 -3.58 5.50 -27.08
C GLN A 290 -4.48 5.58 -25.83
N ALA A 291 -4.57 6.75 -25.20
CA ALA A 291 -5.31 6.96 -23.97
C ALA A 291 -6.82 7.18 -24.24
N GLU A 292 -7.62 6.87 -23.22
CA GLU A 292 -9.02 7.31 -23.17
C GLU A 292 -9.10 8.84 -23.17
N ALA A 293 -10.16 9.39 -23.75
CA ALA A 293 -10.30 10.84 -23.83
C ALA A 293 -10.52 11.46 -22.44
N ALA A 294 -9.64 12.37 -22.04
CA ALA A 294 -9.83 13.17 -20.85
C ALA A 294 -11.06 14.07 -20.95
N PHE A 295 -11.30 14.64 -22.16
CA PHE A 295 -12.49 15.46 -22.44
C PHE A 295 -13.02 15.20 -23.84
N VAL A 296 -14.33 15.43 -24.01
CA VAL A 296 -15.00 15.56 -25.29
C VAL A 296 -15.56 16.97 -25.39
N LEU A 297 -15.24 17.67 -26.48
CA LEU A 297 -15.71 19.03 -26.77
C LEU A 297 -16.75 18.99 -27.89
N GLU A 298 -17.90 19.56 -27.61
CA GLU A 298 -19.02 19.62 -28.54
C GLU A 298 -19.26 21.07 -28.99
N PRO A 299 -19.61 21.27 -30.29
CA PRO A 299 -19.88 22.58 -30.83
C PRO A 299 -21.29 23.07 -30.46
N ASP A 300 -21.52 24.38 -30.66
CA ASP A 300 -22.85 24.95 -30.75
C ASP A 300 -23.53 24.53 -32.04
N TRP A 301 -24.81 24.84 -32.18
CA TRP A 301 -25.62 24.51 -33.36
C TRP A 301 -25.06 25.12 -34.69
N SER A 302 -24.28 26.20 -34.61
CA SER A 302 -23.64 26.86 -35.77
C SER A 302 -22.29 26.23 -36.13
N LEU A 303 -21.78 25.29 -35.33
CA LEU A 303 -20.44 24.73 -35.37
C LEU A 303 -19.33 25.78 -35.21
N GLY A 304 -19.65 26.94 -34.64
CA GLY A 304 -18.73 28.07 -34.53
C GLY A 304 -17.96 28.13 -33.21
N GLN A 305 -18.57 27.69 -32.14
CA GLN A 305 -18.01 27.79 -30.78
C GLN A 305 -18.10 26.46 -30.05
N VAL A 306 -17.22 26.26 -29.07
CA VAL A 306 -17.33 25.17 -28.08
C VAL A 306 -18.50 25.49 -27.14
N GLN A 307 -19.54 24.67 -27.15
CA GLN A 307 -20.71 24.79 -26.30
C GLN A 307 -20.63 23.93 -25.03
N ARG A 308 -19.98 22.77 -25.11
CA ARG A 308 -19.92 21.81 -24.00
C ARG A 308 -18.52 21.16 -23.93
N VAL A 309 -18.05 21.02 -22.72
CA VAL A 309 -16.86 20.20 -22.38
C VAL A 309 -17.30 19.13 -21.41
N THR A 310 -17.19 17.87 -21.80
CA THR A 310 -17.64 16.73 -21.01
C THR A 310 -16.44 15.85 -20.64
N THR A 311 -16.42 15.34 -19.41
CA THR A 311 -15.49 14.27 -19.01
C THR A 311 -16.26 13.09 -18.40
N THR A 312 -15.82 11.89 -18.77
CA THR A 312 -16.16 10.61 -18.16
C THR A 312 -14.90 9.93 -17.59
N HIS A 313 -13.75 10.60 -17.72
CA HIS A 313 -12.45 10.03 -17.32
C HIS A 313 -12.28 10.05 -15.79
N PRO A 314 -11.93 8.91 -15.16
CA PRO A 314 -11.82 8.80 -13.69
C PRO A 314 -10.71 9.67 -13.11
N ASP A 315 -9.65 9.98 -13.89
CA ASP A 315 -8.52 10.77 -13.41
C ASP A 315 -8.69 12.28 -13.61
N VAL A 316 -9.80 12.73 -14.19
CA VAL A 316 -10.17 14.15 -14.22
C VAL A 316 -10.92 14.52 -12.94
N ALA A 317 -10.44 15.54 -12.23
CA ALA A 317 -11.06 15.97 -10.98
C ALA A 317 -12.03 17.15 -11.19
N GLY A 318 -13.15 17.12 -10.48
CA GLY A 318 -14.05 18.24 -10.28
C GLY A 318 -13.49 19.30 -9.34
N PRO A 319 -14.25 20.38 -9.06
CA PRO A 319 -13.74 21.54 -8.30
C PRO A 319 -13.34 21.23 -6.85
N ASN A 320 -13.89 20.17 -6.22
CA ASN A 320 -13.54 19.76 -4.87
C ASN A 320 -12.87 18.37 -4.84
N GLY A 321 -12.35 17.91 -6.00
CA GLY A 321 -11.72 16.60 -6.12
C GLY A 321 -12.67 15.46 -6.49
N GLU A 322 -13.91 15.77 -6.89
CA GLU A 322 -14.89 14.78 -7.35
C GLU A 322 -14.33 13.99 -8.56
N ARG A 323 -14.54 12.67 -8.59
CA ARG A 323 -14.08 11.80 -9.67
C ARG A 323 -15.18 10.90 -10.18
N VAL A 324 -15.22 10.72 -11.48
CA VAL A 324 -16.14 9.78 -12.14
C VAL A 324 -15.86 8.37 -11.63
N GLY A 325 -16.92 7.61 -11.37
CA GLY A 325 -16.86 6.23 -10.92
C GLY A 325 -16.65 6.02 -9.40
N SER A 326 -16.24 7.07 -8.65
CA SER A 326 -16.00 6.95 -7.21
C SER A 326 -16.77 7.93 -6.34
N PHE A 327 -17.11 9.10 -6.86
CA PHE A 327 -17.87 10.11 -6.12
C PHE A 327 -19.38 9.79 -6.15
N THR A 328 -20.05 9.88 -5.01
CA THR A 328 -21.47 9.53 -4.85
C THR A 328 -22.33 10.74 -4.54
N LEU A 329 -23.63 10.65 -4.84
CA LEU A 329 -24.58 11.75 -4.72
C LEU A 329 -24.67 12.33 -3.28
N ASP A 330 -24.53 11.50 -2.27
CA ASP A 330 -24.57 11.89 -0.85
C ASP A 330 -23.35 12.72 -0.41
N GLN A 331 -22.28 12.72 -1.17
CA GLN A 331 -21.09 13.55 -0.95
C GLN A 331 -21.24 14.99 -1.44
N LEU A 332 -22.29 15.30 -2.24
CA LEU A 332 -22.66 16.68 -2.55
C LEU A 332 -23.23 17.39 -1.31
N SER A 333 -23.05 18.71 -1.26
CA SER A 333 -23.72 19.55 -0.25
C SER A 333 -25.25 19.53 -0.41
N ASP A 334 -26.00 19.87 0.63
CA ASP A 334 -27.46 19.92 0.60
C ASP A 334 -27.96 20.83 -0.54
N ALA A 335 -27.37 22.02 -0.70
CA ALA A 335 -27.73 22.97 -1.75
C ALA A 335 -27.51 22.41 -3.16
N GLN A 336 -26.42 21.65 -3.36
CA GLN A 336 -26.14 20.99 -4.65
C GLN A 336 -27.15 19.87 -4.90
N ARG A 337 -27.49 19.06 -3.89
CA ARG A 337 -28.50 17.99 -4.01
C ARG A 337 -29.91 18.55 -4.31
N GLU A 338 -30.27 19.68 -3.74
CA GLU A 338 -31.55 20.36 -4.03
C GLU A 338 -31.65 20.86 -5.48
N SER A 339 -30.52 21.08 -6.16
CA SER A 339 -30.46 21.48 -7.56
C SER A 339 -30.65 20.35 -8.56
N CYS A 340 -30.66 19.08 -8.10
CA CYS A 340 -30.69 17.93 -8.96
C CYS A 340 -32.05 17.71 -9.62
N GLN A 341 -32.03 17.37 -10.93
CA GLN A 341 -33.20 17.07 -11.72
C GLN A 341 -32.94 15.83 -12.58
N ASP A 342 -34.02 15.08 -12.89
CA ASP A 342 -33.90 13.94 -13.79
C ASP A 342 -33.48 14.42 -15.18
N GLY A 343 -32.51 13.73 -15.76
CA GLY A 343 -32.06 13.99 -17.12
C GLY A 343 -33.13 13.57 -18.12
N VAL A 344 -33.17 14.30 -19.24
CA VAL A 344 -34.07 14.03 -20.37
C VAL A 344 -33.27 13.73 -21.63
N ASP A 345 -33.88 13.08 -22.61
CA ASP A 345 -33.27 12.74 -23.88
C ASP A 345 -31.95 11.98 -23.73
N GLU A 346 -30.84 12.52 -24.20
CA GLU A 346 -29.50 11.92 -24.10
C GLU A 346 -29.00 11.72 -22.65
N SER A 347 -29.67 12.32 -21.69
CA SER A 347 -29.35 12.21 -20.25
C SER A 347 -30.37 11.35 -19.48
N GLU A 348 -31.26 10.64 -20.17
CA GLU A 348 -32.22 9.72 -19.55
C GLU A 348 -31.45 8.66 -18.69
N GLY A 349 -31.90 8.45 -17.47
CA GLY A 349 -31.21 7.56 -16.50
C GLY A 349 -30.08 8.22 -15.72
N LEU A 350 -29.88 9.53 -15.91
CA LEU A 350 -28.96 10.33 -15.11
C LEU A 350 -29.70 11.34 -14.25
N LEU A 351 -29.18 11.62 -13.07
CA LEU A 351 -29.59 12.75 -12.23
C LEU A 351 -28.60 13.89 -12.42
N ILE A 352 -29.05 15.02 -12.93
CA ILE A 352 -28.20 16.18 -13.26
C ILE A 352 -28.29 17.20 -12.14
N CYS A 353 -27.16 17.49 -11.51
CA CYS A 353 -27.04 18.47 -10.44
C CYS A 353 -26.16 19.65 -10.89
N THR A 354 -26.46 20.87 -10.44
CA THR A 354 -25.73 22.08 -10.82
C THR A 354 -24.95 22.66 -9.64
N SER A 355 -23.97 23.50 -9.93
CA SER A 355 -23.13 24.15 -8.90
C SER A 355 -23.83 25.26 -8.10
N GLY A 356 -25.11 25.50 -8.31
CA GLY A 356 -25.93 26.46 -7.53
C GLY A 356 -25.68 27.93 -7.88
N ASP A 357 -24.70 28.58 -7.23
CA ASP A 357 -24.53 30.05 -7.28
C ASP A 357 -23.95 30.62 -8.58
N THR A 358 -23.36 29.83 -9.45
CA THR A 358 -22.68 30.27 -10.67
C THR A 358 -23.49 30.06 -11.96
N GLY A 359 -24.80 29.84 -11.80
CA GLY A 359 -25.65 29.47 -12.93
C GLY A 359 -25.37 28.02 -13.36
N THR A 360 -25.96 27.62 -14.47
CA THR A 360 -25.92 26.25 -15.00
C THR A 360 -24.61 25.87 -15.70
N ARG A 361 -23.50 26.60 -15.43
CA ARG A 361 -22.24 26.42 -16.18
C ARG A 361 -21.49 25.15 -15.87
N PHE A 362 -21.71 24.57 -14.71
CA PHE A 362 -21.08 23.30 -14.33
C PHE A 362 -22.11 22.31 -13.78
N GLN A 363 -22.03 21.08 -14.24
CA GLN A 363 -22.99 20.05 -13.91
C GLN A 363 -22.29 18.74 -13.55
N TRP A 364 -22.79 18.07 -12.52
CA TRP A 364 -22.53 16.68 -12.20
C TRP A 364 -23.68 15.81 -12.70
N ALA A 365 -23.39 14.70 -13.34
CA ALA A 365 -24.40 13.73 -13.77
C ALA A 365 -24.15 12.38 -13.08
N PHE A 366 -25.13 11.93 -12.30
CA PHE A 366 -25.05 10.69 -11.53
C PHE A 366 -25.90 9.60 -12.19
N ALA A 367 -25.34 8.39 -12.34
CA ALA A 367 -26.09 7.25 -12.83
C ALA A 367 -27.08 6.74 -11.77
N THR A 368 -28.37 6.66 -12.14
CA THR A 368 -29.45 6.20 -11.25
C THR A 368 -29.74 4.72 -11.35
N ASN A 369 -29.22 4.04 -12.39
CA ASN A 369 -29.46 2.62 -12.70
C ASN A 369 -28.33 1.69 -12.26
N SER A 370 -27.48 2.12 -11.32
CA SER A 370 -26.40 1.27 -10.80
C SER A 370 -26.93 0.31 -9.73
N ASP A 371 -26.43 -0.93 -9.69
CA ASP A 371 -26.68 -1.91 -8.63
C ASP A 371 -26.11 -1.45 -7.26
N THR A 372 -25.59 -0.23 -7.19
CA THR A 372 -25.04 0.39 -5.98
C THR A 372 -26.14 1.07 -5.16
N ALA A 373 -26.00 1.05 -3.84
CA ALA A 373 -26.98 1.64 -2.92
C ALA A 373 -27.14 3.16 -3.07
N GLN A 374 -26.18 3.84 -3.75
CA GLN A 374 -26.17 5.29 -4.00
C GLN A 374 -25.83 5.56 -5.45
N PRO A 375 -26.43 6.60 -6.10
CA PRO A 375 -26.04 7.05 -7.44
C PRO A 375 -24.57 7.50 -7.45
N VAL A 376 -23.83 7.03 -8.47
CA VAL A 376 -22.40 7.30 -8.66
C VAL A 376 -22.21 8.30 -9.79
N LEU A 377 -21.25 9.22 -9.63
CA LEU A 377 -20.91 10.22 -10.65
C LEU A 377 -20.48 9.53 -11.95
N ALA A 378 -21.22 9.77 -13.01
CA ALA A 378 -21.00 9.18 -14.34
C ALA A 378 -20.28 10.14 -15.29
N ARG A 379 -20.53 11.46 -15.17
CA ARG A 379 -19.87 12.49 -15.96
C ARG A 379 -19.91 13.87 -15.30
N MET A 380 -18.96 14.74 -15.69
CA MET A 380 -18.96 16.17 -15.35
C MET A 380 -18.98 16.99 -16.64
N MET A 381 -19.65 18.14 -16.61
CA MET A 381 -19.81 18.99 -17.78
C MET A 381 -19.58 20.45 -17.41
N TYR A 382 -18.81 21.15 -18.26
CA TYR A 382 -18.69 22.60 -18.26
C TYR A 382 -19.37 23.18 -19.53
N LEU A 383 -20.18 24.23 -19.34
CA LEU A 383 -20.94 24.90 -20.37
C LEU A 383 -20.44 26.34 -20.51
N PRO A 384 -19.54 26.64 -21.44
CA PRO A 384 -19.06 28.01 -21.68
C PRO A 384 -20.21 28.96 -21.98
N GLU A 385 -20.13 30.19 -21.49
CA GLU A 385 -21.07 31.23 -21.88
C GLU A 385 -20.80 31.64 -23.32
N LEU A 386 -21.75 31.38 -24.21
CA LEU A 386 -21.62 31.75 -25.61
C LEU A 386 -21.80 33.27 -25.77
N PRO A 387 -21.08 33.92 -26.71
CA PRO A 387 -21.30 35.31 -27.03
C PRO A 387 -22.76 35.51 -27.47
N GLN A 388 -23.43 36.48 -26.86
CA GLN A 388 -24.76 36.86 -27.33
C GLN A 388 -24.63 37.35 -28.80
N THR A 389 -25.33 36.69 -29.72
CA THR A 389 -25.45 37.21 -31.09
C THR A 389 -26.17 38.54 -30.99
N ALA A 390 -25.47 39.62 -31.33
CA ALA A 390 -26.14 40.89 -31.50
C ALA A 390 -27.20 40.75 -32.61
N ASP A 391 -28.49 40.92 -32.24
CA ASP A 391 -29.62 40.96 -33.17
C ASP A 391 -29.45 42.05 -34.20
#